data_8809a4b7ccfb365b0fdda2a87ff27ca6
#
_entry.id   8809a4b7ccfb365b0fdda2a87ff27ca6
#
_cell.length_a   1.000
_cell.length_b   1.000
_cell.length_c   1.000
_cell.angle_alpha   90.00
_cell.angle_beta   90.00
_cell.angle_gamma   90.00
#
_symmetry.space_group_name_H-M   'P 1'
#
loop_
_entity.id
_entity.type
_entity.pdbx_description
1 polymer ?
#
loop_
_entity_poly.entity_id
_entity_poly.type
_entity_poly.pdbx_seq_one_letter_code
_entity_poly.pdbx_strand_id
1 'polypeptide(L)'
;MEDNKLLNYSKKVLENMPNDWLCLTTHRLDMYDETLAKTQFLEQFEALFNANNYESSALHDLPTAYDYIRLGHPLSCLLEWVLASLHKLPSDNVISFSSKTIPILAILRKNLLAQKNTQIIYKDEIPSFFDADVLQRVYGYQFDLKKVDKLTTNSKFNGSTIFISQQEDLSQVDLTSSIDFFVHIHSQLGSILYINGEQNKSYISEIQHVRRRETIAMTPANSYLALKNITEKPSVEENSHAIASNKNYVLELSLIHI
;
A
#
# COMPACT_ATOMS: atom_id res chain seq x y z
N MET A 1 11.41 -13.06 14.35
CA MET A 1 10.94 -14.47 14.16
C MET A 1 9.57 -14.51 13.50
N GLU A 2 8.60 -13.69 13.91
CA GLU A 2 7.27 -13.59 13.27
C GLU A 2 7.33 -13.06 11.84
N ASP A 3 8.11 -12.00 11.59
CA ASP A 3 8.24 -11.41 10.25
C ASP A 3 8.80 -12.41 9.24
N ASN A 4 9.76 -13.25 9.62
CA ASN A 4 10.30 -14.30 8.76
C ASN A 4 9.26 -15.37 8.44
N LYS A 5 8.39 -15.73 9.40
CA LYS A 5 7.27 -16.65 9.15
C LYS A 5 6.29 -16.07 8.16
N LEU A 6 5.92 -14.79 8.34
CA LEU A 6 5.01 -14.05 7.46
C LEU A 6 5.55 -14.00 6.03
N LEU A 7 6.79 -13.56 5.86
CA LEU A 7 7.41 -13.41 4.53
C LEU A 7 7.59 -14.75 3.82
N ASN A 8 8.04 -15.79 4.53
CA ASN A 8 8.17 -17.14 3.97
C ASN A 8 6.83 -17.73 3.56
N TYR A 9 5.78 -17.54 4.36
CA TYR A 9 4.44 -17.98 4.00
C TYR A 9 3.93 -17.23 2.78
N SER A 10 4.05 -15.89 2.77
CA SER A 10 3.61 -15.07 1.64
C SER A 10 4.33 -15.45 0.34
N LYS A 11 5.63 -15.77 0.40
CA LYS A 11 6.37 -16.30 -0.76
C LYS A 11 5.75 -17.59 -1.29
N LYS A 12 5.46 -18.55 -0.41
CA LYS A 12 4.82 -19.81 -0.80
C LYS A 12 3.41 -19.59 -1.37
N VAL A 13 2.67 -18.63 -0.85
CA VAL A 13 1.38 -18.25 -1.43
C VAL A 13 1.54 -17.75 -2.86
N LEU A 14 2.52 -16.87 -3.14
CA LEU A 14 2.78 -16.41 -4.51
C LEU A 14 3.19 -17.53 -5.48
N GLU A 15 3.89 -18.54 -4.98
CA GLU A 15 4.29 -19.72 -5.76
C GLU A 15 3.11 -20.66 -6.09
N ASN A 16 2.05 -20.66 -5.27
CA ASN A 16 0.91 -21.59 -5.35
C ASN A 16 -0.43 -20.90 -5.64
N MET A 17 -0.47 -19.58 -5.78
CA MET A 17 -1.70 -18.83 -5.96
C MET A 17 -2.41 -19.20 -7.26
N PRO A 18 -3.75 -19.10 -7.30
CA PRO A 18 -4.52 -19.27 -8.53
C PRO A 18 -4.11 -18.28 -9.61
N ASN A 19 -4.04 -18.73 -10.86
CA ASN A 19 -3.64 -17.87 -11.99
C ASN A 19 -4.61 -16.71 -12.23
N ASP A 20 -5.87 -16.84 -11.88
CA ASP A 20 -6.89 -15.81 -12.00
C ASP A 20 -6.66 -14.62 -11.06
N TRP A 21 -5.85 -14.78 -10.00
CA TRP A 21 -5.45 -13.64 -9.16
C TRP A 21 -4.64 -12.58 -9.91
N LEU A 22 -4.00 -12.94 -11.02
CA LEU A 22 -3.31 -12.01 -11.92
C LEU A 22 -4.25 -11.36 -12.95
N CYS A 23 -5.47 -11.86 -13.08
CA CYS A 23 -6.42 -11.30 -14.03
C CYS A 23 -7.03 -10.00 -13.51
N LEU A 24 -7.18 -9.04 -14.42
CA LEU A 24 -7.92 -7.81 -14.14
C LEU A 24 -9.41 -8.11 -14.20
N THR A 25 -10.07 -7.94 -13.07
CA THR A 25 -11.54 -7.94 -13.03
C THR A 25 -12.04 -6.52 -13.25
N THR A 26 -12.79 -6.32 -14.31
CA THR A 26 -13.26 -4.98 -14.68
C THR A 26 -14.57 -4.62 -13.99
N HIS A 27 -15.49 -5.55 -13.91
CA HIS A 27 -16.78 -5.34 -13.25
C HIS A 27 -17.53 -6.67 -13.11
N ARG A 28 -18.11 -6.87 -11.94
CA ARG A 28 -19.05 -7.94 -11.69
C ARG A 28 -20.48 -7.39 -11.62
N LEU A 29 -21.42 -8.13 -12.18
CA LEU A 29 -22.83 -7.76 -12.14
C LEU A 29 -23.54 -8.27 -10.89
N ASP A 30 -22.88 -9.17 -10.14
CA ASP A 30 -23.44 -9.74 -8.93
C ASP A 30 -23.45 -8.70 -7.81
N MET A 31 -24.56 -8.61 -7.14
CA MET A 31 -24.66 -7.81 -5.92
C MET A 31 -24.06 -8.60 -4.77
N TYR A 32 -23.00 -8.08 -4.20
CA TYR A 32 -22.41 -8.58 -2.97
C TYR A 32 -22.13 -7.42 -2.00
N ASP A 33 -21.98 -7.73 -0.74
CA ASP A 33 -21.67 -6.70 0.26
C ASP A 33 -20.19 -6.32 0.18
N GLU A 34 -19.90 -5.20 -0.45
CA GLU A 34 -18.54 -4.68 -0.63
C GLU A 34 -17.81 -4.48 0.71
N THR A 35 -18.53 -4.25 1.79
CA THR A 35 -17.94 -4.02 3.12
C THR A 35 -17.37 -5.30 3.71
N LEU A 36 -17.88 -6.44 3.30
CA LEU A 36 -17.46 -7.77 3.77
C LEU A 36 -16.38 -8.41 2.89
N ALA A 37 -16.24 -7.98 1.64
CA ALA A 37 -15.37 -8.66 0.68
C ALA A 37 -13.92 -8.83 1.17
N LYS A 38 -13.28 -7.74 1.63
CA LYS A 38 -11.91 -7.81 2.16
C LYS A 38 -11.86 -8.56 3.48
N THR A 39 -12.82 -8.33 4.38
CA THR A 39 -12.86 -8.92 5.71
C THR A 39 -13.01 -10.43 5.62
N GLN A 40 -13.99 -10.94 4.86
CA GLN A 40 -14.21 -12.38 4.70
C GLN A 40 -13.02 -13.09 4.04
N PHE A 41 -12.44 -12.46 3.02
CA PHE A 41 -11.22 -12.99 2.38
C PHE A 41 -10.08 -13.09 3.38
N LEU A 42 -9.79 -12.01 4.11
CA LEU A 42 -8.66 -11.99 5.05
C LEU A 42 -8.87 -12.91 6.25
N GLU A 43 -10.08 -13.03 6.80
CA GLU A 43 -10.36 -13.95 7.90
C GLU A 43 -10.04 -15.40 7.50
N GLN A 44 -10.44 -15.85 6.31
CA GLN A 44 -10.14 -17.18 5.83
C GLN A 44 -8.68 -17.33 5.43
N PHE A 45 -8.07 -16.31 4.83
CA PHE A 45 -6.65 -16.29 4.50
C PHE A 45 -5.78 -16.37 5.77
N GLU A 46 -6.13 -15.67 6.84
CA GLU A 46 -5.42 -15.74 8.12
C GLU A 46 -5.57 -17.13 8.78
N ALA A 47 -6.70 -17.80 8.60
CA ALA A 47 -6.84 -19.19 9.03
C ALA A 47 -5.87 -20.12 8.29
N LEU A 48 -5.70 -19.94 6.97
CA LEU A 48 -4.70 -20.67 6.19
C LEU A 48 -3.27 -20.34 6.65
N PHE A 49 -2.96 -19.08 6.91
CA PHE A 49 -1.66 -18.65 7.44
C PHE A 49 -1.34 -19.32 8.78
N ASN A 50 -2.32 -19.33 9.70
CA ASN A 50 -2.15 -19.95 11.01
C ASN A 50 -1.95 -21.46 10.92
N ALA A 51 -2.65 -22.12 9.98
CA ALA A 51 -2.49 -23.53 9.66
C ALA A 51 -1.23 -23.85 8.83
N ASN A 52 -0.49 -22.82 8.37
CA ASN A 52 0.62 -22.94 7.42
C ASN A 52 0.21 -23.69 6.14
N ASN A 53 -1.04 -23.51 5.71
CA ASN A 53 -1.59 -24.11 4.50
C ASN A 53 -1.53 -23.09 3.33
N TYR A 54 -0.79 -23.42 2.30
CA TYR A 54 -0.60 -22.64 1.08
C TYR A 54 -0.88 -23.46 -0.18
N GLU A 55 -1.59 -24.56 -0.04
CA GLU A 55 -2.00 -25.42 -1.15
C GLU A 55 -2.87 -24.65 -2.13
N SER A 56 -2.64 -24.82 -3.44
CA SER A 56 -3.34 -24.09 -4.49
C SER A 56 -4.87 -24.29 -4.41
N SER A 57 -5.35 -25.47 -4.04
CA SER A 57 -6.78 -25.75 -3.83
C SER A 57 -7.36 -24.91 -2.70
N ALA A 58 -6.66 -24.84 -1.56
CA ALA A 58 -7.10 -24.04 -0.42
C ALA A 58 -7.14 -22.53 -0.73
N LEU A 59 -6.18 -22.05 -1.52
CA LEU A 59 -6.16 -20.65 -1.98
C LEU A 59 -7.27 -20.36 -3.00
N HIS A 60 -7.61 -21.33 -3.85
CA HIS A 60 -8.70 -21.22 -4.82
C HIS A 60 -10.09 -21.19 -4.15
N ASP A 61 -10.23 -21.89 -3.02
CA ASP A 61 -11.48 -21.97 -2.26
C ASP A 61 -11.75 -20.73 -1.39
N LEU A 62 -10.81 -19.78 -1.32
CA LEU A 62 -11.01 -18.53 -0.61
C LEU A 62 -12.17 -17.72 -1.23
N PRO A 63 -12.96 -17.01 -0.41
CA PRO A 63 -14.00 -16.14 -0.91
C PRO A 63 -13.42 -15.03 -1.79
N THR A 64 -14.21 -14.50 -2.69
CA THR A 64 -13.82 -13.38 -3.53
C THR A 64 -13.43 -12.18 -2.67
N ALA A 65 -12.17 -11.71 -2.77
CA ALA A 65 -11.71 -10.53 -2.03
C ALA A 65 -12.46 -9.27 -2.50
N TYR A 66 -12.24 -8.94 -3.76
CA TYR A 66 -13.00 -7.97 -4.53
C TYR A 66 -12.96 -8.42 -5.98
N ASP A 67 -14.01 -8.12 -6.71
CA ASP A 67 -14.08 -8.41 -8.14
C ASP A 67 -14.20 -7.12 -8.96
N TYR A 68 -13.85 -6.00 -8.37
CA TYR A 68 -13.83 -4.70 -8.99
C TYR A 68 -12.51 -3.99 -8.70
N ILE A 69 -11.70 -3.80 -9.73
CA ILE A 69 -10.33 -3.27 -9.62
C ILE A 69 -10.22 -1.94 -8.85
N ARG A 70 -11.26 -1.13 -8.81
CA ARG A 70 -11.27 0.11 -8.04
C ARG A 70 -11.37 -0.13 -6.54
N LEU A 71 -11.96 -1.25 -6.13
CA LEU A 71 -12.06 -1.65 -4.71
C LEU A 71 -10.84 -2.45 -4.28
N GLY A 72 -10.34 -3.30 -5.17
CA GLY A 72 -9.22 -4.19 -4.89
C GLY A 72 -9.35 -5.52 -5.62
N HIS A 73 -8.50 -6.44 -5.23
CA HIS A 73 -8.41 -7.82 -5.71
C HIS A 73 -7.55 -8.64 -4.73
N PRO A 74 -7.51 -9.98 -4.83
CA PRO A 74 -6.79 -10.82 -3.86
C PRO A 74 -5.35 -10.38 -3.58
N LEU A 75 -4.57 -10.07 -4.61
CA LEU A 75 -3.18 -9.63 -4.45
C LEU A 75 -3.04 -8.25 -3.79
N SER A 76 -3.98 -7.32 -4.00
CA SER A 76 -3.96 -6.04 -3.28
C SER A 76 -4.32 -6.23 -1.80
N CYS A 77 -5.29 -7.10 -1.49
CA CYS A 77 -5.63 -7.44 -0.11
C CYS A 77 -4.46 -8.12 0.61
N LEU A 78 -3.79 -9.06 -0.07
CA LEU A 78 -2.60 -9.72 0.47
C LEU A 78 -1.45 -8.74 0.70
N LEU A 79 -1.17 -7.84 -0.25
CA LEU A 79 -0.14 -6.82 -0.11
C LEU A 79 -0.42 -5.89 1.09
N GLU A 80 -1.65 -5.39 1.19
CA GLU A 80 -2.08 -4.52 2.28
C GLU A 80 -1.98 -5.24 3.64
N TRP A 81 -2.35 -6.53 3.69
CA TRP A 81 -2.25 -7.35 4.90
C TRP A 81 -0.79 -7.65 5.31
N VAL A 82 0.08 -8.01 4.35
CA VAL A 82 1.52 -8.24 4.63
C VAL A 82 2.17 -6.99 5.18
N LEU A 83 1.96 -5.84 4.52
CA LEU A 83 2.54 -4.58 4.95
C LEU A 83 1.97 -4.12 6.31
N ALA A 84 0.67 -4.28 6.54
CA ALA A 84 0.06 -3.99 7.83
C ALA A 84 0.67 -4.85 8.95
N SER A 85 0.81 -6.15 8.70
CA SER A 85 1.40 -7.10 9.67
C SER A 85 2.85 -6.76 10.01
N LEU A 86 3.69 -6.42 9.01
CA LEU A 86 5.07 -5.99 9.22
C LEU A 86 5.17 -4.75 10.13
N HIS A 87 4.19 -3.85 10.03
CA HIS A 87 4.17 -2.59 10.80
C HIS A 87 3.22 -2.61 12.00
N LYS A 88 2.67 -3.78 12.34
CA LYS A 88 1.74 -3.98 13.47
C LYS A 88 0.53 -3.06 13.41
N LEU A 89 -0.01 -2.86 12.21
CA LEU A 89 -1.23 -2.12 11.94
C LEU A 89 -2.39 -3.07 11.64
N PRO A 90 -3.64 -2.66 11.86
CA PRO A 90 -4.79 -3.33 11.26
C PRO A 90 -4.71 -3.29 9.73
N SER A 91 -5.17 -4.35 9.05
CA SER A 91 -5.09 -4.46 7.58
C SER A 91 -5.82 -3.32 6.84
N ASP A 92 -6.85 -2.74 7.44
CA ASP A 92 -7.58 -1.62 6.85
C ASP A 92 -6.83 -0.29 6.91
N ASN A 93 -5.83 -0.19 7.78
CA ASN A 93 -4.99 0.99 7.90
C ASN A 93 -3.95 1.10 6.77
N VAL A 94 -3.84 0.08 5.91
CA VAL A 94 -2.95 0.09 4.76
C VAL A 94 -3.79 0.00 3.49
N ILE A 95 -3.61 0.97 2.58
CA ILE A 95 -4.40 1.08 1.35
C ILE A 95 -3.45 1.30 0.16
N SER A 96 -3.53 0.41 -0.82
CA SER A 96 -2.72 0.45 -2.03
C SER A 96 -3.41 1.19 -3.18
N PHE A 97 -2.62 1.89 -4.00
CA PHE A 97 -3.12 2.69 -5.12
C PHE A 97 -2.23 2.54 -6.34
N SER A 98 -2.82 2.51 -7.54
CA SER A 98 -2.08 2.74 -8.78
C SER A 98 -1.63 4.19 -8.92
N SER A 99 -2.39 5.13 -8.37
CA SER A 99 -2.07 6.55 -8.40
C SER A 99 -1.04 6.92 -7.34
N LYS A 100 -0.11 7.80 -7.68
CA LYS A 100 0.87 8.38 -6.76
C LYS A 100 0.35 9.61 -6.02
N THR A 101 -0.68 10.27 -6.54
CA THR A 101 -1.21 11.56 -6.05
C THR A 101 -2.49 11.43 -5.25
N ILE A 102 -3.38 10.54 -5.65
CA ILE A 102 -4.73 10.42 -5.07
C ILE A 102 -4.73 10.21 -3.54
N PRO A 103 -3.86 9.39 -2.92
CA PRO A 103 -3.87 9.27 -1.46
C PRO A 103 -3.61 10.60 -0.76
N ILE A 104 -2.70 11.45 -1.30
CA ILE A 104 -2.42 12.77 -0.73
C ILE A 104 -3.64 13.68 -0.90
N LEU A 105 -4.23 13.71 -2.10
CA LEU A 105 -5.40 14.54 -2.38
C LEU A 105 -6.62 14.15 -1.53
N ALA A 106 -6.83 12.86 -1.29
CA ALA A 106 -7.91 12.37 -0.45
C ALA A 106 -7.79 12.90 0.99
N ILE A 107 -6.59 12.89 1.55
CA ILE A 107 -6.33 13.42 2.90
C ILE A 107 -6.51 14.94 2.91
N LEU A 108 -5.94 15.65 1.94
CA LEU A 108 -6.06 17.12 1.84
C LEU A 108 -7.52 17.55 1.74
N ARG A 109 -8.32 16.86 0.91
CA ARG A 109 -9.75 17.11 0.76
C ARG A 109 -10.50 16.95 2.07
N LYS A 110 -10.27 15.83 2.76
CA LYS A 110 -10.92 15.58 4.05
C LYS A 110 -10.54 16.63 5.09
N ASN A 111 -9.26 16.98 5.16
CA ASN A 111 -8.78 18.01 6.08
C ASN A 111 -9.37 19.38 5.77
N LEU A 112 -9.47 19.75 4.49
CA LEU A 112 -10.10 21.00 4.07
C LEU A 112 -11.57 21.06 4.50
N LEU A 113 -12.34 19.99 4.25
CA LEU A 113 -13.75 19.90 4.66
C LEU A 113 -13.93 19.94 6.18
N ALA A 114 -13.00 19.35 6.93
CA ALA A 114 -12.99 19.35 8.39
C ALA A 114 -12.34 20.60 9.00
N GLN A 115 -11.87 21.55 8.20
CA GLN A 115 -11.11 22.73 8.63
C GLN A 115 -9.92 22.37 9.52
N LYS A 116 -9.27 21.25 9.20
CA LYS A 116 -8.14 20.71 9.95
C LYS A 116 -6.83 21.19 9.32
N ASN A 117 -5.95 21.77 10.12
CA ASN A 117 -4.62 22.14 9.66
C ASN A 117 -3.85 20.93 9.15
N THR A 118 -3.10 21.10 8.10
CA THR A 118 -2.33 20.02 7.49
C THR A 118 -0.86 20.43 7.34
N GLN A 119 0.04 19.54 7.76
CA GLN A 119 1.46 19.65 7.48
C GLN A 119 1.86 18.49 6.58
N ILE A 120 2.58 18.79 5.50
CA ILE A 120 3.21 17.80 4.63
C ILE A 120 4.70 17.87 4.88
N ILE A 121 5.29 16.76 5.27
CA ILE A 121 6.73 16.63 5.48
C ILE A 121 7.34 15.61 4.51
N TYR A 122 8.57 15.88 4.07
CA TYR A 122 9.34 15.00 3.19
C TYR A 122 10.82 15.09 3.50
N LYS A 123 11.59 14.05 3.16
CA LYS A 123 13.01 13.96 3.53
C LYS A 123 13.93 14.49 2.42
N ASP A 124 13.93 13.84 1.29
CA ASP A 124 14.92 14.11 0.23
C ASP A 124 14.42 15.18 -0.74
N GLU A 125 13.55 14.78 -1.66
CA GLU A 125 12.89 15.68 -2.61
C GLU A 125 11.39 15.44 -2.58
N ILE A 126 10.64 16.49 -2.86
CA ILE A 126 9.22 16.34 -3.09
C ILE A 126 9.02 15.71 -4.47
N PRO A 127 8.04 14.79 -4.66
CA PRO A 127 7.79 14.24 -5.97
C PRO A 127 7.58 15.32 -7.03
N SER A 128 8.20 15.16 -8.20
CA SER A 128 8.12 16.15 -9.29
C SER A 128 6.71 16.44 -9.77
N PHE A 129 5.76 15.53 -9.56
CA PHE A 129 4.35 15.71 -9.87
C PHE A 129 3.56 16.44 -8.79
N PHE A 130 4.18 16.74 -7.62
CA PHE A 130 3.55 17.45 -6.52
C PHE A 130 3.75 18.97 -6.70
N ASP A 131 2.78 19.61 -7.31
CA ASP A 131 2.77 21.07 -7.50
C ASP A 131 2.00 21.73 -6.34
N ALA A 132 2.75 22.22 -5.34
CA ALA A 132 2.16 22.85 -4.16
C ALA A 132 1.41 24.13 -4.52
N ASP A 133 1.89 24.92 -5.49
CA ASP A 133 1.25 26.16 -5.91
C ASP A 133 -0.12 25.88 -6.57
N VAL A 134 -0.18 24.89 -7.46
CA VAL A 134 -1.45 24.46 -8.07
C VAL A 134 -2.41 23.94 -7.00
N LEU A 135 -1.93 23.12 -6.07
CA LEU A 135 -2.77 22.55 -5.01
C LEU A 135 -3.36 23.62 -4.09
N GLN A 136 -2.57 24.63 -3.75
CA GLN A 136 -3.03 25.71 -2.87
C GLN A 136 -3.86 26.75 -3.61
N ARG A 137 -3.43 27.23 -4.77
CA ARG A 137 -4.07 28.37 -5.46
C ARG A 137 -5.23 27.97 -6.35
N VAL A 138 -5.16 26.80 -6.99
CA VAL A 138 -6.21 26.34 -7.92
C VAL A 138 -7.24 25.51 -7.18
N TYR A 139 -6.79 24.55 -6.34
CA TYR A 139 -7.69 23.65 -5.63
C TYR A 139 -8.08 24.13 -4.23
N GLY A 140 -7.42 25.17 -3.71
CA GLY A 140 -7.75 25.78 -2.42
C GLY A 140 -7.33 24.95 -1.20
N TYR A 141 -6.49 23.92 -1.38
CA TYR A 141 -5.99 23.13 -0.26
C TYR A 141 -5.04 23.96 0.62
N GLN A 142 -5.18 23.82 1.92
CA GLN A 142 -4.34 24.53 2.89
C GLN A 142 -3.42 23.54 3.58
N PHE A 143 -2.11 23.73 3.44
CA PHE A 143 -1.10 22.92 4.10
C PHE A 143 0.23 23.66 4.20
N ASP A 144 1.01 23.32 5.21
CA ASP A 144 2.41 23.69 5.33
C ASP A 144 3.28 22.61 4.71
N LEU A 145 4.25 22.99 3.89
CA LEU A 145 5.19 22.08 3.26
C LEU A 145 6.57 22.22 3.89
N LYS A 146 7.14 21.14 4.42
CA LYS A 146 8.40 21.20 5.16
C LYS A 146 9.33 20.04 4.81
N LYS A 147 10.57 20.38 4.41
CA LYS A 147 11.66 19.43 4.31
C LYS A 147 12.22 19.12 5.70
N VAL A 148 12.51 17.85 5.97
CA VAL A 148 13.09 17.38 7.24
C VAL A 148 14.27 16.45 6.98
N ASP A 149 15.36 16.60 7.75
CA ASP A 149 16.51 15.70 7.63
C ASP A 149 16.29 14.38 8.38
N LYS A 150 15.56 14.45 9.49
CA LYS A 150 15.19 13.30 10.32
C LYS A 150 13.76 13.47 10.83
N LEU A 151 13.05 12.36 10.91
CA LEU A 151 11.77 12.31 11.61
C LEU A 151 12.02 12.43 13.11
N THR A 152 11.56 13.51 13.72
CA THR A 152 11.67 13.72 15.16
C THR A 152 10.34 13.41 15.83
N THR A 153 10.38 12.63 16.90
CA THR A 153 9.20 12.23 17.67
C THR A 153 8.60 13.36 18.51
N ASN A 154 9.29 14.49 18.64
CA ASN A 154 9.02 15.49 19.70
C ASN A 154 8.22 16.72 19.29
N SER A 155 7.87 16.92 18.02
CA SER A 155 7.06 18.07 17.63
C SER A 155 5.67 17.62 17.18
N LYS A 156 4.73 17.58 18.13
CA LYS A 156 3.32 17.32 17.78
C LYS A 156 2.75 18.57 17.07
N PHE A 157 2.46 18.42 15.78
CA PHE A 157 1.75 19.43 15.02
C PHE A 157 0.28 19.50 15.46
N ASN A 158 -0.25 20.70 15.61
CA ASN A 158 -1.68 20.86 15.93
C ASN A 158 -2.51 20.74 14.64
N GLY A 159 -2.77 19.52 14.22
CA GLY A 159 -3.45 19.23 12.97
C GLY A 159 -3.21 17.80 12.52
N SER A 160 -2.95 17.65 11.23
CA SER A 160 -2.70 16.37 10.57
C SER A 160 -1.33 16.40 9.89
N THR A 161 -0.49 15.42 10.13
CA THR A 161 0.84 15.31 9.52
C THR A 161 0.86 14.20 8.49
N ILE A 162 1.18 14.56 7.24
CA ILE A 162 1.42 13.65 6.12
C ILE A 162 2.92 13.57 5.88
N PHE A 163 3.49 12.37 5.92
CA PHE A 163 4.86 12.16 5.47
C PHE A 163 4.87 11.52 4.08
N ILE A 164 5.62 12.13 3.16
CA ILE A 164 5.80 11.61 1.80
C ILE A 164 7.20 11.00 1.69
N SER A 165 7.25 9.72 1.32
CA SER A 165 8.48 8.97 1.05
C SER A 165 8.50 8.51 -0.40
N GLN A 166 9.67 8.63 -1.04
CA GLN A 166 9.95 8.10 -2.38
C GLN A 166 11.06 7.07 -2.27
N GLN A 167 10.70 5.82 -2.07
CA GLN A 167 11.66 4.72 -1.93
C GLN A 167 11.19 3.51 -2.74
N GLU A 168 12.14 2.73 -3.23
CA GLU A 168 11.85 1.50 -3.97
C GLU A 168 11.46 0.34 -3.04
N ASP A 169 11.84 0.42 -1.78
CA ASP A 169 11.53 -0.59 -0.79
C ASP A 169 10.25 -0.30 -0.02
N LEU A 170 9.13 -0.86 -0.47
CA LEU A 170 7.80 -0.66 0.11
C LEU A 170 7.66 -1.18 1.55
N SER A 171 8.58 -2.02 2.03
CA SER A 171 8.53 -2.53 3.40
C SER A 171 9.19 -1.60 4.43
N GLN A 172 9.92 -0.59 3.99
CA GLN A 172 10.59 0.36 4.89
C GLN A 172 9.69 1.56 5.18
N VAL A 173 9.05 1.52 6.33
CA VAL A 173 8.15 2.58 6.79
C VAL A 173 8.52 2.95 8.22
N ASP A 174 8.75 4.24 8.46
CA ASP A 174 9.02 4.77 9.80
C ASP A 174 7.75 5.46 10.34
N LEU A 175 6.91 4.68 11.00
CA LEU A 175 5.66 5.14 11.60
C LEU A 175 5.90 5.68 13.01
N THR A 176 6.46 6.88 13.09
CA THR A 176 6.54 7.57 14.39
C THR A 176 5.17 8.09 14.83
N SER A 177 4.96 8.26 16.12
CA SER A 177 3.69 8.76 16.69
C SER A 177 3.33 10.20 16.26
N SER A 178 4.26 10.92 15.64
CA SER A 178 4.05 12.28 15.11
C SER A 178 3.51 12.31 13.68
N ILE A 179 3.44 11.15 13.00
CA ILE A 179 2.93 11.01 11.63
C ILE A 179 1.55 10.38 11.68
N ASP A 180 0.55 11.09 11.14
CA ASP A 180 -0.81 10.57 10.99
C ASP A 180 -0.97 9.71 9.73
N PHE A 181 -0.34 10.14 8.64
CA PHE A 181 -0.41 9.48 7.33
C PHE A 181 0.98 9.37 6.74
N PHE A 182 1.37 8.15 6.38
CA PHE A 182 2.59 7.90 5.64
C PHE A 182 2.22 7.49 4.21
N VAL A 183 2.63 8.28 3.23
CA VAL A 183 2.42 8.01 1.81
C VAL A 183 3.73 7.55 1.21
N HIS A 184 3.84 6.27 0.94
CA HIS A 184 4.98 5.67 0.29
C HIS A 184 4.76 5.62 -1.22
N ILE A 185 5.61 6.26 -1.98
CA ILE A 185 5.52 6.36 -3.43
C ILE A 185 6.66 5.57 -4.05
N HIS A 186 6.30 4.52 -4.78
CA HIS A 186 7.25 3.74 -5.57
C HIS A 186 7.32 4.30 -7.00
N SER A 187 8.53 4.30 -7.60
CA SER A 187 8.74 4.89 -8.92
C SER A 187 7.85 4.31 -10.02
N GLN A 188 7.53 3.02 -9.98
CA GLN A 188 6.81 2.30 -11.03
C GLN A 188 5.50 1.64 -10.56
N LEU A 189 5.39 1.21 -9.30
CA LEU A 189 4.27 0.36 -8.87
C LEU A 189 3.02 1.15 -8.43
N GLY A 190 3.17 2.42 -8.06
CA GLY A 190 2.09 3.23 -7.51
C GLY A 190 2.42 3.74 -6.11
N SER A 191 1.45 3.72 -5.20
CA SER A 191 1.67 4.18 -3.83
C SER A 191 0.94 3.32 -2.80
N ILE A 192 1.46 3.36 -1.57
CA ILE A 192 0.84 2.77 -0.38
C ILE A 192 0.61 3.88 0.63
N LEU A 193 -0.60 3.94 1.15
CA LEU A 193 -0.96 4.80 2.27
C LEU A 193 -1.04 3.99 3.55
N TYR A 194 -0.34 4.43 4.57
CA TYR A 194 -0.45 3.94 5.94
C TYR A 194 -1.17 4.98 6.79
N ILE A 195 -2.23 4.58 7.48
CA ILE A 195 -3.02 5.43 8.36
C ILE A 195 -2.64 5.07 9.80
N ASN A 196 -2.00 5.99 10.49
CA ASN A 196 -1.45 5.78 11.82
C ASN A 196 -2.37 6.39 12.90
N GLY A 197 -2.52 5.68 13.99
CA GLY A 197 -3.29 6.12 15.16
C GLY A 197 -4.81 5.96 15.04
N GLU A 198 -5.43 5.61 16.16
CA GLU A 198 -6.87 5.36 16.29
C GLU A 198 -7.72 6.58 15.89
N GLN A 199 -7.23 7.79 16.16
CA GLN A 199 -7.89 9.05 15.81
C GLN A 199 -8.09 9.25 14.30
N ASN A 200 -7.37 8.51 13.48
CA ASN A 200 -7.42 8.62 12.02
C ASN A 200 -8.27 7.52 11.35
N LYS A 201 -8.88 6.61 12.11
CA LYS A 201 -9.72 5.53 11.55
C LYS A 201 -10.86 6.03 10.67
N SER A 202 -11.44 7.19 11.00
CA SER A 202 -12.51 7.79 10.19
C SER A 202 -12.08 8.18 8.76
N TYR A 203 -10.78 8.19 8.47
CA TYR A 203 -10.27 8.45 7.13
C TYR A 203 -10.34 7.22 6.22
N ILE A 204 -10.33 6.01 6.78
CA ILE A 204 -10.25 4.76 6.02
C ILE A 204 -11.38 4.66 4.99
N SER A 205 -12.63 4.76 5.45
CA SER A 205 -13.81 4.63 4.57
C SER A 205 -13.85 5.70 3.48
N GLU A 206 -13.50 6.95 3.83
CA GLU A 206 -13.50 8.03 2.85
C GLU A 206 -12.38 7.87 1.81
N ILE A 207 -11.20 7.46 2.22
CA ILE A 207 -10.07 7.24 1.31
C ILE A 207 -10.36 6.05 0.38
N GLN A 208 -10.95 4.98 0.89
CA GLN A 208 -11.42 3.87 0.06
C GLN A 208 -12.50 4.33 -0.93
N HIS A 209 -13.42 5.21 -0.51
CA HIS A 209 -14.42 5.80 -1.37
C HIS A 209 -13.80 6.67 -2.50
N VAL A 210 -12.77 7.46 -2.17
CA VAL A 210 -12.01 8.23 -3.17
C VAL A 210 -11.29 7.28 -4.13
N ARG A 211 -10.65 6.22 -3.64
CA ARG A 211 -10.02 5.19 -4.47
C ARG A 211 -11.01 4.63 -5.48
N ARG A 212 -12.19 4.25 -5.04
CA ARG A 212 -13.24 3.71 -5.90
C ARG A 212 -13.69 4.68 -7.01
N ARG A 213 -13.72 5.98 -6.73
CA ARG A 213 -14.24 6.98 -7.67
C ARG A 213 -13.19 7.56 -8.61
N GLU A 214 -11.98 7.77 -8.13
CA GLU A 214 -10.99 8.61 -8.80
C GLU A 214 -9.77 7.84 -9.31
N THR A 215 -9.59 6.60 -8.86
CA THR A 215 -8.45 5.77 -9.25
C THR A 215 -8.82 4.29 -9.17
N ILE A 216 -7.81 3.45 -9.12
CA ILE A 216 -7.92 2.01 -8.89
C ILE A 216 -6.96 1.59 -7.78
N ALA A 217 -7.16 0.40 -7.22
CA ALA A 217 -6.15 -0.26 -6.39
C ALA A 217 -4.85 -0.46 -7.19
N MET A 218 -3.74 -0.71 -6.53
CA MET A 218 -2.53 -1.14 -7.23
C MET A 218 -2.88 -2.38 -8.07
N THR A 219 -2.47 -2.41 -9.34
CA THR A 219 -2.87 -3.49 -10.26
C THR A 219 -2.41 -4.86 -9.77
N PRO A 220 -3.05 -5.97 -10.19
CA PRO A 220 -2.60 -7.31 -9.80
C PRO A 220 -1.12 -7.55 -10.09
N ALA A 221 -0.65 -7.18 -11.28
CA ALA A 221 0.75 -7.32 -11.65
C ALA A 221 1.69 -6.52 -10.75
N ASN A 222 1.34 -5.25 -10.44
CA ASN A 222 2.16 -4.41 -9.57
C ASN A 222 2.11 -4.88 -8.11
N SER A 223 0.96 -5.35 -7.62
CA SER A 223 0.83 -5.94 -6.28
C SER A 223 1.65 -7.22 -6.16
N TYR A 224 1.64 -8.06 -7.20
CA TYR A 224 2.49 -9.26 -7.27
C TYR A 224 3.97 -8.90 -7.21
N LEU A 225 4.43 -7.93 -8.03
CA LEU A 225 5.82 -7.48 -8.02
C LEU A 225 6.21 -6.87 -6.67
N ALA A 226 5.35 -6.07 -6.07
CA ALA A 226 5.56 -5.52 -4.74
C ALA A 226 5.74 -6.62 -3.68
N LEU A 227 4.84 -7.60 -3.65
CA LEU A 227 4.92 -8.76 -2.75
C LEU A 227 6.18 -9.58 -2.99
N LYS A 228 6.51 -9.85 -4.25
CA LYS A 228 7.72 -10.57 -4.63
C LYS A 228 8.96 -9.86 -4.12
N ASN A 229 9.08 -8.56 -4.36
CA ASN A 229 10.19 -7.75 -3.88
C ASN A 229 10.33 -7.76 -2.34
N ILE A 230 9.21 -7.77 -1.62
CA ILE A 230 9.21 -7.82 -0.15
C ILE A 230 9.64 -9.19 0.36
N THR A 231 9.19 -10.27 -0.28
CA THR A 231 9.41 -11.66 0.17
C THR A 231 10.74 -12.26 -0.28
N GLU A 232 11.36 -11.72 -1.33
CA GLU A 232 12.64 -12.20 -1.87
C GLU A 232 13.86 -11.42 -1.35
N LYS A 233 13.67 -10.46 -0.44
CA LYS A 233 14.81 -9.77 0.16
C LYS A 233 15.67 -10.76 0.91
N PRO A 234 16.99 -10.78 0.67
CA PRO A 234 17.89 -11.55 1.49
C PRO A 234 17.76 -11.05 2.93
N SER A 235 17.57 -11.96 3.86
CA SER A 235 17.67 -11.67 5.30
C SER A 235 18.99 -10.93 5.54
N VAL A 236 18.99 -9.95 6.42
CA VAL A 236 20.15 -9.09 6.71
C VAL A 236 21.41 -9.88 7.08
N GLU A 237 21.29 -11.17 7.37
CA GLU A 237 22.40 -12.08 7.68
C GLU A 237 23.13 -12.67 6.45
N GLU A 238 22.57 -12.60 5.23
CA GLU A 238 23.18 -13.16 4.01
C GLU A 238 23.96 -12.14 3.16
N ASN A 239 23.94 -10.86 3.52
CA ASN A 239 24.50 -9.78 2.69
C ASN A 239 26.02 -9.63 2.74
N SER A 240 26.79 -10.61 3.28
CA SER A 240 28.26 -10.54 3.21
C SER A 240 28.91 -11.20 1.98
N HIS A 241 28.15 -11.89 1.13
CA HIS A 241 28.74 -12.67 0.02
C HIS A 241 28.11 -12.53 -1.39
N ALA A 242 27.15 -11.65 -1.63
CA ALA A 242 26.47 -11.58 -2.94
C ALA A 242 26.39 -10.16 -3.53
N ILE A 243 27.50 -9.43 -3.57
CA ILE A 243 27.61 -8.24 -4.43
C ILE A 243 28.45 -8.60 -5.66
N ALA A 244 27.92 -9.39 -6.57
CA ALA A 244 28.39 -9.46 -7.96
C ALA A 244 27.56 -10.43 -8.80
N SER A 245 26.34 -10.11 -9.17
CA SER A 245 25.67 -10.58 -10.40
C SER A 245 24.16 -10.33 -10.30
N ASN A 246 23.66 -9.29 -10.87
CA ASN A 246 22.32 -9.25 -11.50
C ASN A 246 22.03 -7.84 -12.04
N LYS A 247 22.66 -7.51 -13.14
CA LYS A 247 22.29 -6.32 -13.95
C LYS A 247 21.52 -6.66 -15.24
N ASN A 248 21.17 -7.91 -15.49
CA ASN A 248 20.72 -8.33 -16.83
C ASN A 248 19.28 -8.83 -16.96
N TYR A 249 18.45 -8.84 -15.92
CA TYR A 249 17.08 -9.39 -16.03
C TYR A 249 15.95 -8.37 -16.24
N VAL A 250 16.21 -7.07 -16.15
CA VAL A 250 15.15 -6.04 -16.25
C VAL A 250 14.81 -5.67 -17.72
N LEU A 251 15.63 -6.05 -18.69
CA LEU A 251 15.46 -5.66 -20.10
C LEU A 251 14.61 -6.61 -20.96
N GLU A 252 14.34 -7.82 -20.51
CA GLU A 252 13.59 -8.80 -21.32
C GLU A 252 12.06 -8.77 -21.16
N LEU A 253 11.53 -8.18 -20.09
CA LEU A 253 10.07 -8.13 -19.87
C LEU A 253 9.37 -6.90 -20.49
N SER A 254 10.11 -5.92 -21.00
CA SER A 254 9.52 -4.72 -21.61
C SER A 254 9.22 -4.84 -23.13
N LEU A 255 9.51 -5.99 -23.75
CA LEU A 255 9.37 -6.19 -25.21
C LEU A 255 8.17 -7.04 -25.64
N ILE A 256 7.25 -7.40 -24.73
CA ILE A 256 6.11 -8.26 -25.06
C ILE A 256 4.75 -7.53 -25.04
N HIS A 257 4.72 -6.22 -25.13
CA HIS A 257 3.44 -5.52 -25.39
C HIS A 257 3.66 -4.34 -26.34
N ILE A 258 3.64 -4.67 -27.64
CA ILE A 258 3.12 -3.81 -28.71
C ILE A 258 2.06 -4.61 -29.44
#